data_5923000377dd5a3093c28c8a7106722b
#
_entry.id   5923000377dd5a3093c28c8a7106722b
#
_cell.length_a   1.000
_cell.length_b   1.000
_cell.length_c   1.000
_cell.angle_alpha   90.00
_cell.angle_beta   90.00
_cell.angle_gamma   90.00
#
_symmetry.space_group_name_H-M   'P 1'
#
loop_
_entity.id
_entity.type
_entity.pdbx_description
1 polymer ?
#
loop_
_entity_poly.entity_id
_entity_poly.type
_entity_poly.pdbx_seq_one_letter_code
_entity_poly.pdbx_strand_id
1 'polypeptide(L)'
;ITIAEQPENCMPLKTKSNERLEFLGDGVLECVAKYILYRRFPKENEGFMTEKKIAIVKNESIGRIAYEMGLHKWLVISKHAEEKHTRTNLKKLGCLFEAFIGALFLDFNKISVKDDDQWFSDIFITGPGFQMAQLFIENVFNTHIDWVNLIKNDDNYKNILQVKIQKEFKTTPDYFQISHTADTGYTMGVYLCLGQQFYEADYHNAYKYSDLKSFANIYSIVQNESKIVVFFAQGTHKIKKKAEQIACELALTLLLQYN
;
A
#
# COMPACT_ATOMS: atom_id res chain seq x y z
N ILE A 1 13.82 30.47 8.72
CA ILE A 1 12.99 30.05 7.57
C ILE A 1 12.67 31.33 6.81
N THR A 2 13.27 31.51 5.62
CA THR A 2 12.94 32.65 4.76
C THR A 2 11.63 32.29 4.07
N ILE A 3 10.54 32.84 4.55
CA ILE A 3 9.23 32.74 3.92
C ILE A 3 9.30 33.64 2.68
N ALA A 4 8.83 33.15 1.52
CA ALA A 4 8.62 34.00 0.37
C ALA A 4 7.70 35.17 0.74
N GLU A 5 7.84 36.32 0.12
CA GLU A 5 7.02 37.49 0.37
C GLU A 5 5.55 37.10 0.43
N GLN A 6 4.89 37.47 1.52
CA GLN A 6 3.48 37.19 1.72
C GLN A 6 2.68 38.05 0.73
N PRO A 7 1.83 37.45 -0.10
CA PRO A 7 0.98 38.23 -1.00
C PRO A 7 0.10 39.20 -0.20
N GLU A 8 -0.12 40.40 -0.76
CA GLU A 8 -1.08 41.33 -0.20
C GLU A 8 -2.45 40.69 -0.11
N ASN A 9 -3.16 40.87 1.01
CA ASN A 9 -4.47 40.31 1.32
C ASN A 9 -4.50 38.78 1.65
N CYS A 10 -3.37 38.16 1.94
CA CYS A 10 -3.36 36.79 2.48
C CYS A 10 -3.51 36.78 4.01
N MET A 11 -4.17 35.73 4.52
CA MET A 11 -4.17 35.49 5.95
C MET A 11 -2.74 35.27 6.46
N PRO A 12 -2.42 35.72 7.70
CA PRO A 12 -1.08 35.56 8.25
C PRO A 12 -0.61 34.11 8.16
N LEU A 13 0.57 33.89 7.57
CA LEU A 13 1.16 32.57 7.48
C LEU A 13 1.48 32.06 8.88
N LYS A 14 0.97 30.88 9.22
CA LYS A 14 1.35 30.22 10.46
C LYS A 14 2.72 29.58 10.30
N THR A 15 3.60 29.84 11.23
CA THR A 15 5.01 29.36 11.21
C THR A 15 5.14 27.92 11.67
N LYS A 16 4.07 27.30 12.17
CA LYS A 16 4.08 25.92 12.65
C LYS A 16 3.82 24.94 11.51
N SER A 17 4.49 23.79 11.57
CA SER A 17 4.27 22.65 10.68
C SER A 17 2.81 22.15 10.75
N ASN A 18 2.34 21.56 9.65
CA ASN A 18 1.02 20.91 9.56
C ASN A 18 1.04 19.41 9.94
N GLU A 19 2.16 18.90 10.48
CA GLU A 19 2.32 17.47 10.84
C GLU A 19 1.25 16.97 11.84
N ARG A 20 0.78 17.83 12.74
CA ARG A 20 -0.31 17.45 13.65
C ARG A 20 -1.65 17.29 12.94
N LEU A 21 -1.89 18.07 11.89
CA LEU A 21 -3.08 17.92 11.04
C LEU A 21 -2.95 16.67 10.17
N GLU A 22 -1.75 16.41 9.62
CA GLU A 22 -1.42 15.17 8.90
C GLU A 22 -1.72 13.94 9.76
N PHE A 23 -1.21 13.90 11.00
CA PHE A 23 -1.46 12.81 11.93
C PHE A 23 -2.95 12.56 12.19
N LEU A 24 -3.74 13.62 12.42
CA LEU A 24 -5.19 13.49 12.61
C LEU A 24 -5.91 13.05 11.34
N GLY A 25 -5.53 13.65 10.22
CA GLY A 25 -6.16 13.40 8.92
C GLY A 25 -5.89 11.99 8.40
N ASP A 26 -4.70 11.43 8.64
CA ASP A 26 -4.39 10.02 8.35
C ASP A 26 -5.39 9.09 9.05
N GLY A 27 -5.63 9.29 10.35
CA GLY A 27 -6.61 8.49 11.11
C GLY A 27 -8.03 8.59 10.56
N VAL A 28 -8.46 9.80 10.19
CA VAL A 28 -9.79 10.02 9.58
C VAL A 28 -9.88 9.36 8.20
N LEU A 29 -8.87 9.57 7.35
CA LEU A 29 -8.77 8.97 6.02
C LEU A 29 -8.79 7.44 6.08
N GLU A 30 -8.00 6.86 6.98
CA GLU A 30 -7.93 5.41 7.14
C GLU A 30 -9.27 4.82 7.59
N CYS A 31 -9.95 5.45 8.54
CA CYS A 31 -11.26 5.03 9.00
C CYS A 31 -12.29 5.07 7.86
N VAL A 32 -12.36 6.18 7.13
CA VAL A 32 -13.30 6.35 6.01
C VAL A 32 -12.97 5.39 4.87
N ALA A 33 -11.71 5.19 4.52
CA ALA A 33 -11.31 4.24 3.48
C ALA A 33 -11.72 2.80 3.83
N LYS A 34 -11.52 2.37 5.06
CA LYS A 34 -11.98 1.06 5.55
C LYS A 34 -13.50 0.94 5.47
N TYR A 35 -14.23 1.97 5.85
CA TYR A 35 -15.70 1.99 5.79
C TYR A 35 -16.21 1.91 4.34
N ILE A 36 -15.58 2.64 3.41
CA ILE A 36 -15.92 2.58 1.97
C ILE A 36 -15.72 1.16 1.44
N LEU A 37 -14.55 0.54 1.72
CA LEU A 37 -14.24 -0.81 1.26
C LEU A 37 -15.18 -1.85 1.85
N TYR A 38 -15.48 -1.77 3.15
CA TYR A 38 -16.41 -2.66 3.83
C TYR A 38 -17.81 -2.63 3.18
N ARG A 39 -18.32 -1.44 2.85
CA ARG A 39 -19.60 -1.26 2.18
C ARG A 39 -19.58 -1.72 0.72
N ARG A 40 -18.47 -1.48 0.02
CA ARG A 40 -18.36 -1.73 -1.42
C ARG A 40 -18.13 -3.21 -1.73
N PHE A 41 -17.47 -3.91 -0.83
CA PHE A 41 -17.08 -5.31 -1.01
C PHE A 41 -17.62 -6.22 0.11
N PRO A 42 -18.95 -6.39 0.24
CA PRO A 42 -19.56 -7.07 1.39
C PRO A 42 -19.29 -8.59 1.44
N LYS A 43 -18.76 -9.18 0.38
CA LYS A 43 -18.44 -10.61 0.28
C LYS A 43 -16.95 -10.91 0.44
N GLU A 44 -16.11 -9.87 0.44
CA GLU A 44 -14.67 -10.04 0.50
C GLU A 44 -14.18 -10.17 1.95
N ASN A 45 -13.03 -10.84 2.11
CA ASN A 45 -12.42 -11.05 3.41
C ASN A 45 -11.57 -9.84 3.85
N GLU A 46 -11.11 -9.88 5.10
CA GLU A 46 -10.27 -8.82 5.70
C GLU A 46 -8.95 -8.63 4.94
N GLY A 47 -8.31 -9.70 4.46
CA GLY A 47 -7.06 -9.63 3.71
C GLY A 47 -7.19 -8.82 2.42
N PHE A 48 -8.25 -9.08 1.64
CA PHE A 48 -8.58 -8.30 0.45
C PHE A 48 -8.80 -6.82 0.78
N MET A 49 -9.64 -6.53 1.79
CA MET A 49 -9.93 -5.15 2.19
C MET A 49 -8.68 -4.41 2.65
N THR A 50 -7.80 -5.07 3.41
CA THR A 50 -6.52 -4.50 3.87
C THR A 50 -5.60 -4.19 2.71
N GLU A 51 -5.48 -5.07 1.74
CA GLU A 51 -4.67 -4.86 0.54
C GLU A 51 -5.17 -3.68 -0.29
N LYS A 52 -6.49 -3.65 -0.57
CA LYS A 52 -7.08 -2.54 -1.34
C LYS A 52 -7.01 -1.22 -0.58
N LYS A 53 -7.16 -1.24 0.76
CA LYS A 53 -6.93 -0.06 1.61
C LYS A 53 -5.51 0.48 1.42
N ILE A 54 -4.50 -0.36 1.54
CA ILE A 54 -3.10 0.06 1.33
C ILE A 54 -2.89 0.67 -0.06
N ALA A 55 -3.49 0.09 -1.10
CA ALA A 55 -3.36 0.60 -2.46
C ALA A 55 -3.94 2.00 -2.65
N ILE A 56 -5.09 2.30 -2.01
CA ILE A 56 -5.77 3.59 -2.19
C ILE A 56 -5.25 4.69 -1.26
N VAL A 57 -4.77 4.36 -0.04
CA VAL A 57 -4.30 5.38 0.92
C VAL A 57 -2.78 5.56 0.96
N LYS A 58 -2.00 4.79 0.18
CA LYS A 58 -0.55 5.03 0.13
C LYS A 58 -0.23 6.44 -0.38
N ASN A 59 0.81 7.05 0.15
CA ASN A 59 1.17 8.45 -0.14
C ASN A 59 1.32 8.76 -1.62
N GLU A 60 1.75 7.81 -2.47
CA GLU A 60 1.82 8.02 -3.91
C GLU A 60 0.43 8.13 -4.56
N SER A 61 -0.55 7.37 -4.10
CA SER A 61 -1.92 7.40 -4.62
C SER A 61 -2.64 8.68 -4.22
N ILE A 62 -2.70 8.96 -2.92
CA ILE A 62 -3.35 10.17 -2.42
C ILE A 62 -2.58 11.45 -2.81
N GLY A 63 -1.27 11.36 -2.98
CA GLY A 63 -0.44 12.46 -3.48
C GLY A 63 -0.73 12.80 -4.94
N ARG A 64 -1.04 11.81 -5.78
CA ARG A 64 -1.50 12.04 -7.15
C ARG A 64 -2.86 12.75 -7.14
N ILE A 65 -3.79 12.30 -6.31
CA ILE A 65 -5.09 12.95 -6.11
C ILE A 65 -4.89 14.41 -5.67
N ALA A 66 -4.04 14.66 -4.68
CA ALA A 66 -3.72 16.00 -4.21
C ALA A 66 -3.17 16.90 -5.35
N TYR A 67 -2.35 16.33 -6.22
CA TYR A 67 -1.83 17.05 -7.38
C TYR A 67 -2.94 17.38 -8.39
N GLU A 68 -3.78 16.42 -8.74
CA GLU A 68 -4.91 16.58 -9.67
C GLU A 68 -5.94 17.59 -9.15
N MET A 69 -6.19 17.61 -7.84
CA MET A 69 -7.03 18.61 -7.17
C MET A 69 -6.38 20.01 -7.12
N GLY A 70 -5.09 20.13 -7.47
CA GLY A 70 -4.38 21.40 -7.43
C GLY A 70 -3.93 21.85 -6.04
N LEU A 71 -3.97 20.99 -5.00
CA LEU A 71 -3.56 21.33 -3.64
C LEU A 71 -2.09 21.75 -3.56
N HIS A 72 -1.25 21.26 -4.45
CA HIS A 72 0.16 21.63 -4.56
C HIS A 72 0.40 23.14 -4.76
N LYS A 73 -0.57 23.85 -5.35
CA LYS A 73 -0.50 25.29 -5.59
C LYS A 73 -0.59 26.12 -4.30
N TRP A 74 -1.25 25.55 -3.28
CA TRP A 74 -1.50 26.20 -2.00
C TRP A 74 -0.48 25.81 -0.93
N LEU A 75 0.45 24.91 -1.25
CA LEU A 75 1.48 24.45 -0.31
C LEU A 75 2.52 25.57 -0.10
N VAL A 76 2.64 26.01 1.14
CA VAL A 76 3.67 26.99 1.55
C VAL A 76 4.94 26.23 1.95
N ILE A 77 6.03 26.47 1.22
CA ILE A 77 7.31 25.80 1.45
C ILE A 77 8.45 26.81 1.37
N SER A 78 9.63 26.45 1.90
CA SER A 78 10.83 27.27 1.82
C SER A 78 11.38 27.30 0.39
N LYS A 79 12.18 28.33 0.04
CA LYS A 79 12.88 28.41 -1.24
C LYS A 79 13.71 27.14 -1.51
N HIS A 80 14.43 26.65 -0.52
CA HIS A 80 15.19 25.40 -0.63
C HIS A 80 14.34 24.17 -0.96
N ALA A 81 13.14 24.05 -0.38
CA ALA A 81 12.22 22.98 -0.69
C ALA A 81 11.63 23.11 -2.12
N GLU A 82 11.43 24.35 -2.59
CA GLU A 82 11.02 24.62 -3.97
C GLU A 82 12.10 24.19 -4.98
N GLU A 83 13.36 24.54 -4.72
CA GLU A 83 14.52 24.13 -5.53
C GLU A 83 14.68 22.60 -5.60
N LYS A 84 14.28 21.89 -4.56
CA LYS A 84 14.24 20.41 -4.49
C LYS A 84 12.97 19.78 -5.09
N HIS A 85 12.17 20.55 -5.79
CA HIS A 85 10.91 20.09 -6.40
C HIS A 85 9.94 19.41 -5.42
N THR A 86 9.92 19.86 -4.15
CA THR A 86 9.02 19.31 -3.11
C THR A 86 7.55 19.43 -3.51
N ARG A 87 7.20 20.47 -4.28
CA ARG A 87 5.82 20.74 -4.75
C ARG A 87 5.28 19.67 -5.69
N THR A 88 6.13 18.89 -6.34
CA THR A 88 5.74 17.78 -7.23
C THR A 88 6.04 16.41 -6.64
N ASN A 89 6.55 16.35 -5.42
CA ASN A 89 6.85 15.09 -4.73
C ASN A 89 5.57 14.44 -4.19
N LEU A 90 5.16 13.32 -4.80
CA LEU A 90 3.92 12.64 -4.46
C LEU A 90 3.82 12.23 -2.99
N LYS A 91 4.93 11.84 -2.36
CA LYS A 91 4.93 11.50 -0.93
C LYS A 91 4.59 12.73 -0.08
N LYS A 92 5.16 13.90 -0.40
CA LYS A 92 4.86 15.15 0.32
C LYS A 92 3.45 15.66 0.03
N LEU A 93 2.95 15.41 -1.17
CA LEU A 93 1.56 15.73 -1.51
C LEU A 93 0.57 14.79 -0.83
N GLY A 94 0.95 13.53 -0.57
CA GLY A 94 0.17 12.63 0.27
C GLY A 94 -0.01 13.18 1.69
N CYS A 95 1.09 13.57 2.34
CA CYS A 95 1.06 14.23 3.65
C CYS A 95 0.21 15.53 3.64
N LEU A 96 0.27 16.29 2.55
CA LEU A 96 -0.58 17.49 2.38
C LEU A 96 -2.07 17.13 2.30
N PHE A 97 -2.43 16.05 1.59
CA PHE A 97 -3.80 15.59 1.49
C PHE A 97 -4.35 15.15 2.86
N GLU A 98 -3.57 14.39 3.61
CA GLU A 98 -3.90 14.00 4.99
C GLU A 98 -4.09 15.24 5.89
N ALA A 99 -3.15 16.19 5.84
CA ALA A 99 -3.26 17.43 6.61
C ALA A 99 -4.50 18.25 6.22
N PHE A 100 -4.88 18.25 4.95
CA PHE A 100 -6.11 18.90 4.48
C PHE A 100 -7.36 18.24 5.06
N ILE A 101 -7.41 16.90 5.08
CA ILE A 101 -8.51 16.15 5.72
C ILE A 101 -8.59 16.46 7.21
N GLY A 102 -7.46 16.50 7.92
CA GLY A 102 -7.41 16.86 9.33
C GLY A 102 -7.93 18.28 9.60
N ALA A 103 -7.59 19.24 8.73
CA ALA A 103 -8.08 20.59 8.80
C ALA A 103 -9.60 20.65 8.57
N LEU A 104 -10.10 19.97 7.53
CA LEU A 104 -11.50 19.86 7.20
C LEU A 104 -12.31 19.27 8.37
N PHE A 105 -11.81 18.17 8.94
CA PHE A 105 -12.41 17.52 10.10
C PHE A 105 -12.56 18.49 11.29
N LEU A 106 -11.51 19.21 11.64
CA LEU A 106 -11.51 20.16 12.74
C LEU A 106 -12.39 21.39 12.45
N ASP A 107 -12.40 21.84 11.21
CA ASP A 107 -13.17 23.04 10.85
C ASP A 107 -14.67 22.83 11.05
N PHE A 108 -15.18 21.68 10.69
CA PHE A 108 -16.58 21.30 10.89
C PHE A 108 -16.90 20.83 12.33
N ASN A 109 -15.90 20.55 13.16
CA ASN A 109 -16.09 20.19 14.57
C ASN A 109 -16.03 21.38 15.53
N LYS A 110 -16.04 22.61 15.05
CA LYS A 110 -16.02 23.82 15.90
C LYS A 110 -17.32 24.07 16.68
N ILE A 111 -18.26 23.16 16.65
CA ILE A 111 -19.51 23.29 17.39
C ILE A 111 -19.26 22.80 18.81
N SER A 112 -19.20 23.74 19.77
CA SER A 112 -19.25 23.41 21.19
C SER A 112 -20.67 23.04 21.57
N VAL A 113 -20.86 21.86 22.14
CA VAL A 113 -22.11 21.52 22.80
C VAL A 113 -22.08 22.20 24.17
N LYS A 114 -22.95 23.18 24.38
CA LYS A 114 -23.15 23.77 25.71
C LYS A 114 -24.25 22.95 26.38
N ASP A 115 -23.90 22.22 27.41
CA ASP A 115 -24.88 21.75 28.37
C ASP A 115 -24.99 22.73 29.53
N ASP A 116 -26.13 22.79 30.18
CA ASP A 116 -26.42 23.78 31.24
C ASP A 116 -25.51 23.60 32.48
N ASP A 117 -24.96 22.37 32.66
CA ASP A 117 -24.09 22.00 33.77
C ASP A 117 -22.60 22.03 33.41
N GLN A 118 -22.24 22.30 32.17
CA GLN A 118 -20.86 22.32 31.62
C GLN A 118 -20.04 21.03 31.85
N TRP A 119 -20.71 19.90 32.08
CA TRP A 119 -20.07 18.61 32.33
C TRP A 119 -19.31 18.08 31.13
N PHE A 120 -19.76 18.38 29.92
CA PHE A 120 -19.23 17.86 28.66
C PHE A 120 -18.56 18.92 27.77
N SER A 121 -18.62 20.21 28.15
CA SER A 121 -18.10 21.30 27.31
C SER A 121 -16.62 21.22 27.01
N ASP A 122 -15.84 20.61 27.91
CA ASP A 122 -14.39 20.45 27.77
C ASP A 122 -13.98 19.05 27.30
N ILE A 123 -14.91 18.08 27.31
CA ILE A 123 -14.61 16.66 27.05
C ILE A 123 -15.03 16.24 25.65
N PHE A 124 -16.17 16.74 25.16
CA PHE A 124 -16.73 16.38 23.87
C PHE A 124 -16.98 17.60 23.00
N ILE A 125 -16.10 17.82 22.01
CA ILE A 125 -16.39 18.70 20.89
C ILE A 125 -17.03 17.83 19.82
N THR A 126 -18.35 17.82 19.75
CA THR A 126 -19.07 17.09 18.71
C THR A 126 -19.50 18.03 17.61
N GLY A 127 -19.40 17.57 16.38
CA GLY A 127 -19.84 18.29 15.19
C GLY A 127 -19.88 17.36 13.98
N PRO A 128 -20.34 17.81 12.82
CA PRO A 128 -20.45 17.03 11.61
C PRO A 128 -19.09 16.77 10.91
N GLY A 129 -17.95 17.06 11.57
CA GLY A 129 -16.61 16.97 10.98
C GLY A 129 -16.33 15.62 10.36
N PHE A 130 -16.66 14.51 11.03
CA PHE A 130 -16.47 13.18 10.48
C PHE A 130 -17.37 12.94 9.26
N GLN A 131 -18.63 13.35 9.31
CA GLN A 131 -19.56 13.21 8.17
C GLN A 131 -19.10 14.04 6.97
N MET A 132 -18.63 15.25 7.19
CA MET A 132 -18.12 16.10 6.13
C MET A 132 -16.82 15.57 5.53
N ALA A 133 -15.91 15.07 6.35
CA ALA A 133 -14.70 14.39 5.89
C ALA A 133 -15.06 13.12 5.10
N GLN A 134 -16.02 12.32 5.57
CA GLN A 134 -16.48 11.13 4.86
C GLN A 134 -17.05 11.49 3.48
N LEU A 135 -17.97 12.45 3.39
CA LEU A 135 -18.54 12.89 2.12
C LEU A 135 -17.48 13.39 1.15
N PHE A 136 -16.52 14.16 1.64
CA PHE A 136 -15.41 14.66 0.83
C PHE A 136 -14.56 13.49 0.30
N ILE A 137 -14.11 12.57 1.16
CA ILE A 137 -13.28 11.43 0.78
C ILE A 137 -14.03 10.50 -0.19
N GLU A 138 -15.32 10.21 0.06
CA GLU A 138 -16.14 9.39 -0.83
C GLU A 138 -16.23 10.01 -2.24
N ASN A 139 -16.47 11.31 -2.33
CA ASN A 139 -16.53 12.01 -3.61
C ASN A 139 -15.20 12.01 -4.33
N VAL A 140 -14.11 12.29 -3.62
CA VAL A 140 -12.74 12.25 -4.18
C VAL A 140 -12.40 10.85 -4.68
N PHE A 141 -12.62 9.82 -3.89
CA PHE A 141 -12.33 8.44 -4.27
C PHE A 141 -13.18 7.97 -5.45
N ASN A 142 -14.44 8.34 -5.50
CA ASN A 142 -15.30 8.00 -6.65
C ASN A 142 -14.85 8.71 -7.94
N THR A 143 -14.27 9.90 -7.83
CA THR A 143 -13.79 10.68 -8.99
C THR A 143 -12.43 10.19 -9.48
N HIS A 144 -11.50 9.87 -8.59
CA HIS A 144 -10.09 9.66 -8.93
C HIS A 144 -9.63 8.20 -8.87
N ILE A 145 -10.39 7.29 -8.25
CA ILE A 145 -10.00 5.88 -8.18
C ILE A 145 -10.70 5.08 -9.27
N ASP A 146 -9.91 4.44 -10.12
CA ASP A 146 -10.41 3.40 -11.02
C ASP A 146 -10.62 2.09 -10.24
N TRP A 147 -11.83 1.90 -9.73
CA TRP A 147 -12.23 0.74 -8.95
C TRP A 147 -12.14 -0.57 -9.72
N VAL A 148 -12.30 -0.54 -11.04
CA VAL A 148 -12.21 -1.74 -11.89
C VAL A 148 -10.77 -2.21 -11.97
N ASN A 149 -9.84 -1.29 -12.23
CA ASN A 149 -8.41 -1.60 -12.25
C ASN A 149 -7.89 -1.99 -10.87
N LEU A 150 -8.38 -1.35 -9.80
CA LEU A 150 -8.02 -1.70 -8.42
C LEU A 150 -8.36 -3.16 -8.08
N ILE A 151 -9.47 -3.68 -8.62
CA ILE A 151 -9.88 -5.08 -8.40
C ILE A 151 -9.10 -6.03 -9.31
N LYS A 152 -8.89 -5.65 -10.57
CA LYS A 152 -8.24 -6.50 -11.57
C LYS A 152 -6.73 -6.62 -11.35
N ASN A 153 -6.09 -5.55 -10.93
CA ASN A 153 -4.65 -5.51 -10.67
C ASN A 153 -4.38 -5.92 -9.23
N ASP A 154 -4.32 -7.21 -9.03
CA ASP A 154 -3.80 -7.77 -7.79
C ASP A 154 -2.27 -7.87 -7.92
N ASP A 155 -1.59 -6.73 -7.78
CA ASP A 155 -0.12 -6.62 -7.86
C ASP A 155 0.61 -7.32 -6.70
N ASN A 156 -0.14 -8.00 -5.82
CA ASN A 156 0.41 -8.70 -4.68
C ASN A 156 0.62 -10.19 -4.94
N TYR A 157 1.22 -10.50 -6.07
CA TYR A 157 1.51 -11.87 -6.50
C TYR A 157 2.28 -12.69 -5.45
N LYS A 158 3.13 -12.01 -4.65
CA LYS A 158 3.87 -12.64 -3.55
C LYS A 158 2.92 -13.20 -2.48
N ASN A 159 1.91 -12.43 -2.07
CA ASN A 159 0.93 -12.88 -1.07
C ASN A 159 0.03 -13.99 -1.64
N ILE A 160 -0.43 -13.84 -2.88
CA ILE A 160 -1.28 -14.84 -3.54
C ILE A 160 -0.55 -16.18 -3.62
N LEU A 161 0.71 -16.16 -4.07
CA LEU A 161 1.52 -17.36 -4.15
C LEU A 161 1.78 -17.97 -2.79
N GLN A 162 2.09 -17.14 -1.78
CA GLN A 162 2.30 -17.58 -0.41
C GLN A 162 1.06 -18.29 0.14
N VAL A 163 -0.13 -17.71 0.00
CA VAL A 163 -1.39 -18.32 0.46
C VAL A 163 -1.63 -19.65 -0.23
N LYS A 164 -1.39 -19.74 -1.55
CA LYS A 164 -1.58 -20.97 -2.33
C LYS A 164 -0.62 -22.07 -1.86
N ILE A 165 0.66 -21.78 -1.70
CA ILE A 165 1.68 -22.73 -1.22
C ILE A 165 1.43 -23.12 0.23
N GLN A 166 1.08 -22.18 1.09
CA GLN A 166 0.81 -22.43 2.50
C GLN A 166 -0.44 -23.30 2.70
N LYS A 167 -1.47 -23.10 1.88
CA LYS A 167 -2.67 -23.96 1.91
C LYS A 167 -2.32 -25.40 1.61
N GLU A 168 -1.47 -25.63 0.63
CA GLU A 168 -1.11 -26.96 0.14
C GLU A 168 -0.03 -27.61 1.03
N PHE A 169 1.12 -26.99 1.17
CA PHE A 169 2.31 -27.58 1.78
C PHE A 169 2.54 -27.20 3.25
N LYS A 170 1.69 -26.34 3.84
CA LYS A 170 1.83 -25.81 5.22
C LYS A 170 3.16 -25.09 5.48
N THR A 171 3.82 -24.64 4.43
CA THR A 171 5.04 -23.84 4.45
C THR A 171 4.93 -22.63 3.52
N THR A 172 5.90 -21.74 3.55
CA THR A 172 5.94 -20.54 2.70
C THR A 172 6.95 -20.73 1.56
N PRO A 173 6.76 -20.07 0.40
CA PRO A 173 7.79 -20.05 -0.62
C PRO A 173 9.00 -19.26 -0.17
N ASP A 174 10.17 -19.67 -0.64
CA ASP A 174 11.47 -19.07 -0.39
C ASP A 174 11.92 -18.24 -1.59
N TYR A 175 12.70 -17.17 -1.32
CA TYR A 175 13.14 -16.23 -2.34
C TYR A 175 14.68 -16.17 -2.34
N PHE A 176 15.28 -16.59 -3.44
CA PHE A 176 16.74 -16.61 -3.59
C PHE A 176 17.20 -15.62 -4.66
N GLN A 177 18.27 -14.88 -4.37
CA GLN A 177 18.90 -14.00 -5.33
C GLN A 177 19.83 -14.80 -6.22
N ILE A 178 19.40 -15.03 -7.47
CA ILE A 178 20.19 -15.79 -8.45
C ILE A 178 21.37 -14.97 -8.97
N SER A 179 21.14 -13.69 -9.28
CA SER A 179 22.18 -12.78 -9.75
C SER A 179 21.85 -11.32 -9.44
N HIS A 180 22.88 -10.48 -9.50
CA HIS A 180 22.74 -9.02 -9.47
C HIS A 180 23.79 -8.41 -10.40
N THR A 181 23.35 -7.56 -11.32
CA THR A 181 24.21 -6.78 -12.21
C THR A 181 23.82 -5.31 -12.16
N ALA A 182 24.75 -4.41 -12.49
CA ALA A 182 24.48 -2.97 -12.52
C ALA A 182 23.45 -2.60 -13.58
N ASP A 183 23.43 -3.30 -14.71
CA ASP A 183 22.55 -3.00 -15.85
C ASP A 183 21.13 -3.54 -15.67
N THR A 184 21.00 -4.82 -15.33
CA THR A 184 19.69 -5.50 -15.24
C THR A 184 19.10 -5.47 -13.84
N GLY A 185 19.89 -5.21 -12.82
CA GLY A 185 19.49 -5.22 -11.41
C GLY A 185 19.50 -6.63 -10.81
N TYR A 186 18.49 -6.92 -10.00
CA TYR A 186 18.36 -8.17 -9.25
C TYR A 186 17.54 -9.19 -10.06
N THR A 187 18.07 -10.43 -10.15
CA THR A 187 17.30 -11.59 -10.59
C THR A 187 16.96 -12.42 -9.36
N MET A 188 15.67 -12.54 -9.05
CA MET A 188 15.15 -13.28 -7.90
C MET A 188 14.43 -14.53 -8.37
N GLY A 189 14.72 -15.67 -7.74
CA GLY A 189 14.02 -16.93 -7.94
C GLY A 189 13.04 -17.22 -6.82
N VAL A 190 11.95 -17.90 -7.14
CA VAL A 190 10.95 -18.41 -6.19
C VAL A 190 11.09 -19.92 -6.11
N TYR A 191 11.25 -20.41 -4.88
CA TYR A 191 11.49 -21.82 -4.59
C TYR A 191 10.53 -22.33 -3.51
N LEU A 192 10.37 -23.63 -3.46
CA LEU A 192 9.72 -24.34 -2.36
C LEU A 192 10.72 -25.35 -1.79
N CYS A 193 11.08 -25.17 -0.52
CA CYS A 193 11.97 -26.09 0.20
C CYS A 193 11.11 -26.97 1.13
N LEU A 194 11.18 -28.28 0.97
CA LEU A 194 10.50 -29.24 1.83
C LEU A 194 11.50 -30.17 2.47
N GLY A 195 11.29 -30.48 3.76
CA GLY A 195 12.16 -31.37 4.52
C GLY A 195 13.54 -30.82 4.93
N GLN A 196 13.81 -29.56 4.65
CA GLN A 196 15.08 -28.88 4.99
C GLN A 196 14.87 -27.38 5.17
N GLN A 197 15.84 -26.74 5.83
CA GLN A 197 15.83 -25.30 5.99
C GLN A 197 16.33 -24.60 4.71
N PHE A 198 15.81 -23.40 4.45
CA PHE A 198 16.14 -22.56 3.30
C PHE A 198 17.66 -22.39 3.08
N TYR A 199 18.45 -22.16 4.13
CA TYR A 199 19.89 -21.92 4.05
C TYR A 199 20.72 -23.20 3.80
N GLU A 200 20.11 -24.38 3.90
CA GLU A 200 20.74 -25.68 3.60
C GLU A 200 20.41 -26.18 2.20
N ALA A 201 19.53 -25.47 1.49
CA ALA A 201 18.98 -25.92 0.23
C ALA A 201 19.98 -25.74 -0.93
N ASP A 202 20.12 -26.77 -1.75
CA ASP A 202 20.88 -26.70 -3.01
C ASP A 202 19.96 -26.21 -4.15
N TYR A 203 20.03 -24.90 -4.40
CA TYR A 203 19.22 -24.24 -5.43
C TYR A 203 19.64 -24.58 -6.86
N HIS A 204 20.88 -25.02 -7.07
CA HIS A 204 21.40 -25.34 -8.38
C HIS A 204 20.83 -26.66 -8.92
N ASN A 205 20.51 -27.58 -8.02
CA ASN A 205 19.92 -28.88 -8.34
C ASN A 205 18.40 -28.93 -8.05
N ALA A 206 17.74 -27.79 -8.02
CA ALA A 206 16.30 -27.72 -7.80
C ALA A 206 15.50 -28.35 -8.93
N TYR A 207 14.49 -29.15 -8.60
CA TYR A 207 13.49 -29.63 -9.56
C TYR A 207 12.71 -28.46 -10.13
N LYS A 208 12.55 -28.42 -11.46
CA LYS A 208 11.72 -27.37 -12.08
C LYS A 208 10.26 -27.77 -12.03
N TYR A 209 9.41 -26.87 -11.57
CA TYR A 209 7.96 -27.12 -11.54
C TYR A 209 7.37 -27.37 -12.92
N SER A 210 7.94 -26.78 -13.99
CA SER A 210 7.59 -27.05 -15.39
C SER A 210 7.68 -28.53 -15.76
N ASP A 211 8.60 -29.25 -15.15
CA ASP A 211 8.83 -30.66 -15.41
C ASP A 211 7.92 -31.56 -14.55
N LEU A 212 7.67 -31.12 -13.32
CA LEU A 212 6.78 -31.79 -12.36
C LEU A 212 5.30 -31.65 -12.70
N LYS A 213 4.88 -30.49 -13.18
CA LYS A 213 3.53 -30.15 -13.69
C LYS A 213 2.38 -30.25 -12.67
N SER A 214 2.59 -30.77 -11.49
CA SER A 214 1.54 -30.86 -10.45
C SER A 214 2.10 -30.90 -9.04
N PHE A 215 1.29 -30.48 -8.05
CA PHE A 215 1.62 -30.64 -6.65
C PHE A 215 1.65 -32.12 -6.22
N ALA A 216 0.83 -32.97 -6.83
CA ALA A 216 0.84 -34.40 -6.56
C ALA A 216 2.21 -35.05 -6.86
N ASN A 217 2.87 -34.64 -7.95
CA ASN A 217 4.20 -35.11 -8.29
C ASN A 217 5.27 -34.64 -7.28
N ILE A 218 5.13 -33.42 -6.74
CA ILE A 218 5.98 -32.95 -5.62
C ILE A 218 5.83 -33.89 -4.41
N TYR A 219 4.60 -34.22 -4.02
CA TYR A 219 4.33 -35.14 -2.91
C TYR A 219 4.92 -36.52 -3.14
N SER A 220 4.84 -37.05 -4.36
CA SER A 220 5.42 -38.35 -4.71
C SER A 220 6.93 -38.38 -4.55
N ILE A 221 7.61 -37.26 -4.89
CA ILE A 221 9.08 -37.15 -4.69
C ILE A 221 9.40 -37.02 -3.21
N VAL A 222 8.66 -36.20 -2.46
CA VAL A 222 8.87 -36.00 -1.01
C VAL A 222 8.73 -37.33 -0.23
N GLN A 223 7.85 -38.25 -0.68
CA GLN A 223 7.74 -39.56 -0.07
C GLN A 223 8.96 -40.45 -0.28
N ASN A 224 9.70 -40.24 -1.38
CA ASN A 224 10.90 -41.03 -1.71
C ASN A 224 12.19 -40.34 -1.25
N GLU A 225 12.21 -39.03 -1.30
CA GLU A 225 13.34 -38.18 -0.91
C GLU A 225 12.92 -37.32 0.28
N SER A 226 13.62 -37.46 1.40
CA SER A 226 13.28 -36.70 2.62
C SER A 226 13.45 -35.17 2.47
N LYS A 227 14.17 -34.72 1.46
CA LYS A 227 14.47 -33.30 1.18
C LYS A 227 14.28 -33.00 -0.30
N ILE A 228 13.56 -31.93 -0.63
CA ILE A 228 13.37 -31.49 -2.01
C ILE A 228 13.41 -29.96 -2.09
N VAL A 229 13.96 -29.45 -3.19
CA VAL A 229 13.89 -28.04 -3.58
C VAL A 229 13.22 -27.98 -4.95
N VAL A 230 12.14 -27.20 -5.05
CA VAL A 230 11.40 -26.99 -6.29
C VAL A 230 11.54 -25.54 -6.71
N PHE A 231 12.02 -25.29 -7.91
CA PHE A 231 12.07 -23.98 -8.54
C PHE A 231 10.79 -23.72 -9.34
N PHE A 232 10.12 -22.62 -9.08
CA PHE A 232 8.92 -22.21 -9.80
C PHE A 232 9.23 -21.27 -10.96
N ALA A 233 9.80 -20.10 -10.67
CA ALA A 233 10.09 -19.08 -11.67
C ALA A 233 11.10 -18.07 -11.15
N GLN A 234 11.59 -17.23 -12.06
CA GLN A 234 12.47 -16.11 -11.72
C GLN A 234 11.99 -14.81 -12.35
N GLY A 235 12.32 -13.68 -11.72
CA GLY A 235 12.01 -12.35 -12.22
C GLY A 235 13.20 -11.41 -12.06
N THR A 236 13.35 -10.47 -12.99
CA THR A 236 14.46 -9.52 -13.00
C THR A 236 13.95 -8.09 -12.97
N HIS A 237 14.50 -7.27 -12.06
CA HIS A 237 14.17 -5.85 -11.97
C HIS A 237 15.27 -5.09 -11.21
N LYS A 238 15.43 -3.78 -11.47
CA LYS A 238 16.37 -2.91 -10.75
C LYS A 238 16.12 -2.82 -9.24
N ILE A 239 14.89 -3.05 -8.80
CA ILE A 239 14.48 -3.06 -7.40
C ILE A 239 14.21 -4.51 -7.00
N LYS A 240 14.90 -5.04 -5.99
CA LYS A 240 14.80 -6.42 -5.51
C LYS A 240 13.36 -6.87 -5.24
N LYS A 241 12.59 -6.06 -4.50
CA LYS A 241 11.18 -6.34 -4.17
C LYS A 241 10.29 -6.48 -5.41
N LYS A 242 10.55 -5.70 -6.47
CA LYS A 242 9.82 -5.83 -7.73
C LYS A 242 10.22 -7.08 -8.52
N ALA A 243 11.50 -7.45 -8.48
CA ALA A 243 11.96 -8.71 -9.06
C ALA A 243 11.27 -9.92 -8.41
N GLU A 244 11.09 -9.91 -7.08
CA GLU A 244 10.33 -10.94 -6.36
C GLU A 244 8.86 -11.00 -6.81
N GLN A 245 8.19 -9.84 -7.00
CA GLN A 245 6.80 -9.80 -7.48
C GLN A 245 6.67 -10.39 -8.90
N ILE A 246 7.57 -10.04 -9.81
CA ILE A 246 7.61 -10.60 -11.17
C ILE A 246 7.82 -12.11 -11.13
N ALA A 247 8.74 -12.59 -10.29
CA ALA A 247 8.96 -14.01 -10.12
C ALA A 247 7.71 -14.74 -9.62
N CYS A 248 6.97 -14.14 -8.67
CA CYS A 248 5.71 -14.69 -8.16
C CYS A 248 4.59 -14.69 -9.19
N GLU A 249 4.47 -13.64 -10.01
CA GLU A 249 3.51 -13.56 -11.11
C GLU A 249 3.73 -14.70 -12.11
N LEU A 250 4.97 -14.90 -12.55
CA LEU A 250 5.34 -15.98 -13.45
C LEU A 250 5.12 -17.35 -12.81
N ALA A 251 5.41 -17.52 -11.52
CA ALA A 251 5.13 -18.75 -10.79
C ALA A 251 3.63 -19.05 -10.73
N LEU A 252 2.78 -18.06 -10.48
CA LEU A 252 1.32 -18.21 -10.49
C LEU A 252 0.79 -18.56 -11.86
N THR A 253 1.30 -17.91 -12.91
CA THR A 253 0.95 -18.23 -14.31
C THR A 253 1.29 -19.68 -14.63
N LEU A 254 2.48 -20.15 -14.22
CA LEU A 254 2.89 -21.54 -14.40
C LEU A 254 1.99 -22.50 -13.62
N LEU A 255 1.61 -22.17 -12.38
CA LEU A 255 0.68 -22.96 -11.57
C LEU A 255 -0.73 -23.03 -12.18
N LEU A 256 -1.19 -21.99 -12.88
CA LEU A 256 -2.49 -21.99 -13.57
C LEU A 256 -2.46 -22.79 -14.86
N GLN A 257 -1.31 -22.91 -15.50
CA GLN A 257 -1.15 -23.65 -16.75
C GLN A 257 -1.27 -25.17 -16.54
N TYR A 258 -0.89 -25.68 -15.37
CA TYR A 258 -0.81 -27.11 -15.07
C TYR A 258 -1.82 -27.61 -14.02
N ASN A 259 -2.66 -26.74 -13.47
CA ASN A 259 -3.79 -27.05 -12.61
C ASN A 259 -5.05 -26.56 -13.31
#